data_2539ede13e1cca244864feb9ae61c068
#
_entry.id   2539ede13e1cca244864feb9ae61c068
#
_cell.length_a   1.000
_cell.length_b   1.000
_cell.length_c   1.000
_cell.angle_alpha   90.00
_cell.angle_beta   90.00
_cell.angle_gamma   90.00
#
_symmetry.space_group_name_H-M   'P 1'
#
loop_
_entity.id
_entity.type
_entity.pdbx_description
1 polymer ?
#
loop_
_entity_poly.entity_id
_entity_poly.type
_entity_poly.pdbx_seq_one_letter_code
_entity_poly.pdbx_strand_id
1 'polypeptide(L)'
;MVFLSVDGDEIMCSSPETLVRLQDGRLTTFPVAGSRPRGKTEEEDKALERELLADEKELSEHNMLVDLGRNDLGKISDFDSVEVTKYMMIHRYSRIMHICSQVEGDIAEQYDACDAIEAVLPAGTLSGAPKIRACEIIEEQES
;
A
#
# COMPACT_ATOMS: atom_id res chain seq x y z
N MET A 1 3.94 16.37 -2.00
CA MET A 1 2.94 17.34 -2.46
C MET A 1 2.97 17.36 -3.98
N VAL A 2 1.80 17.20 -4.60
CA VAL A 2 1.62 17.21 -6.07
C VAL A 2 0.79 18.43 -6.41
N PHE A 3 1.18 19.15 -7.46
CA PHE A 3 0.41 20.21 -8.07
C PHE A 3 0.19 19.84 -9.53
N LEU A 4 -1.06 19.83 -9.97
CA LEU A 4 -1.45 19.54 -11.33
C LEU A 4 -2.33 20.69 -11.84
N SER A 5 -2.01 21.20 -13.02
CA SER A 5 -2.83 22.20 -13.72
C SER A 5 -3.15 21.68 -15.12
N VAL A 6 -4.45 21.45 -15.39
CA VAL A 6 -4.94 20.91 -16.65
C VAL A 6 -6.21 21.65 -17.06
N ASP A 7 -6.25 22.23 -18.25
CA ASP A 7 -7.40 22.90 -18.86
C ASP A 7 -8.06 23.99 -18.00
N GLY A 8 -7.26 24.66 -17.14
CA GLY A 8 -7.72 25.71 -16.24
C GLY A 8 -8.13 25.24 -14.85
N ASP A 9 -8.17 23.95 -14.60
CA ASP A 9 -8.37 23.37 -13.29
C ASP A 9 -7.02 23.17 -12.58
N GLU A 10 -6.98 23.50 -11.30
CA GLU A 10 -5.79 23.35 -10.45
C GLU A 10 -6.08 22.35 -9.32
N ILE A 11 -5.26 21.31 -9.22
CA ILE A 11 -5.35 20.27 -8.17
C ILE A 11 -4.07 20.32 -7.34
N MET A 12 -4.23 20.51 -6.04
CA MET A 12 -3.14 20.37 -5.06
C MET A 12 -3.44 19.23 -4.11
N CYS A 13 -2.52 18.28 -4.01
CA CYS A 13 -2.68 17.17 -3.06
C CYS A 13 -1.37 16.82 -2.35
N SER A 14 -1.51 16.19 -1.19
CA SER A 14 -0.40 15.55 -0.47
C SER A 14 -0.69 14.06 -0.41
N SER A 15 0.07 13.27 -1.17
CA SER A 15 -0.01 11.82 -1.15
C SER A 15 1.19 11.26 -0.38
N PRO A 16 0.99 10.58 0.74
CA PRO A 16 2.06 9.96 1.52
C PRO A 16 2.45 8.57 1.02
N GLU A 17 1.64 7.97 0.15
CA GLU A 17 1.72 6.56 -0.23
C GLU A 17 1.81 6.39 -1.74
N THR A 18 2.66 5.45 -2.17
CA THR A 18 2.74 5.03 -3.58
C THR A 18 1.74 3.90 -3.80
N LEU A 19 0.76 4.13 -4.67
CA LEU A 19 -0.25 3.13 -4.99
C LEU A 19 0.37 1.92 -5.70
N VAL A 20 1.04 2.18 -6.82
CA VAL A 20 1.77 1.18 -7.60
C VAL A 20 2.92 1.86 -8.36
N ARG A 21 4.01 1.14 -8.57
CA ARG A 21 5.14 1.54 -9.40
C ARG A 21 5.40 0.44 -10.43
N LEU A 22 5.52 0.82 -11.68
CA LEU A 22 6.05 -0.04 -12.73
C LEU A 22 7.39 0.53 -13.21
N GLN A 23 8.44 -0.27 -13.13
CA GLN A 23 9.78 0.11 -13.57
C GLN A 23 10.51 -1.11 -14.11
N ASP A 24 11.01 -1.01 -15.33
CA ASP A 24 11.79 -2.08 -16.00
C ASP A 24 11.07 -3.45 -15.98
N GLY A 25 9.74 -3.44 -16.19
CA GLY A 25 8.91 -4.64 -16.17
C GLY A 25 8.54 -5.14 -14.76
N ARG A 26 9.04 -4.50 -13.70
CA ARG A 26 8.76 -4.89 -12.32
C ARG A 26 7.69 -3.99 -11.71
N LEU A 27 6.58 -4.59 -11.29
CA LEU A 27 5.54 -3.98 -10.50
C LEU A 27 5.94 -3.97 -9.02
N THR A 28 5.62 -2.89 -8.32
CA THR A 28 5.86 -2.79 -6.86
C THR A 28 4.70 -2.06 -6.20
N THR A 29 4.19 -2.58 -5.08
CA THR A 29 3.32 -1.88 -4.16
C THR A 29 3.91 -1.88 -2.75
N PHE A 30 3.53 -0.89 -1.95
CA PHE A 30 4.13 -0.63 -0.64
C PHE A 30 3.04 -0.57 0.43
N PRO A 31 2.55 -1.71 0.93
CA PRO A 31 1.62 -1.74 2.05
C PRO A 31 2.19 -1.02 3.27
N VAL A 32 1.45 -0.06 3.80
CA VAL A 32 1.81 0.71 5.00
C VAL A 32 0.63 0.67 5.97
N ALA A 33 0.84 0.10 7.15
CA ALA A 33 -0.13 0.15 8.24
C ALA A 33 0.58 0.04 9.58
N GLY A 34 -0.06 0.54 10.60
CA GLY A 34 0.53 0.64 11.93
C GLY A 34 1.46 1.85 12.08
N SER A 35 1.19 2.66 13.09
CA SER A 35 1.89 3.92 13.27
C SER A 35 2.18 4.20 14.74
N ARG A 36 3.36 4.77 15.01
CA ARG A 36 3.70 5.35 16.32
C ARG A 36 4.46 6.67 16.10
N PRO A 37 4.33 7.63 17.02
CA PRO A 37 5.18 8.83 16.98
C PRO A 37 6.64 8.46 17.17
N ARG A 38 7.54 9.36 16.80
CA ARG A 38 8.96 9.24 17.10
C ARG A 38 9.22 9.51 18.57
N GLY A 39 10.11 8.74 19.16
CA GLY A 39 10.62 8.99 20.51
C GLY A 39 11.49 10.26 20.59
N LYS A 40 11.58 10.84 21.77
CA LYS A 40 12.47 11.99 22.01
C LYS A 40 13.94 11.56 22.20
N THR A 41 14.13 10.31 22.61
CA THR A 41 15.45 9.67 22.73
C THR A 41 15.47 8.38 21.91
N GLU A 42 16.66 7.82 21.69
CA GLU A 42 16.81 6.56 20.95
C GLU A 42 16.18 5.38 21.73
N GLU A 43 16.25 5.40 23.05
CA GLU A 43 15.66 4.38 23.92
C GLU A 43 14.12 4.41 23.84
N GLU A 44 13.55 5.61 23.87
CA GLU A 44 12.10 5.82 23.71
C GLU A 44 11.64 5.39 22.31
N ASP A 45 12.38 5.74 21.26
CA ASP A 45 12.09 5.36 19.88
C ASP A 45 12.08 3.82 19.71
N LYS A 46 13.06 3.12 20.29
CA LYS A 46 13.10 1.65 20.31
C LYS A 46 11.99 1.01 21.15
N ALA A 47 11.54 1.69 22.20
CA ALA A 47 10.41 1.20 23.01
C ALA A 47 9.11 1.28 22.22
N LEU A 48 8.85 2.39 21.53
CA LEU A 48 7.68 2.58 20.67
C LEU A 48 7.68 1.61 19.48
N GLU A 49 8.84 1.33 18.89
CA GLU A 49 8.99 0.31 17.85
C GLU A 49 8.57 -1.08 18.34
N ARG A 50 9.07 -1.49 19.52
CA ARG A 50 8.71 -2.78 20.11
C ARG A 50 7.22 -2.87 20.44
N GLU A 51 6.64 -1.79 20.94
CA GLU A 51 5.21 -1.69 21.18
C GLU A 51 4.42 -1.88 19.89
N LEU A 52 4.81 -1.18 18.81
CA LEU A 52 4.17 -1.28 17.50
C LEU A 52 4.23 -2.71 16.93
N LEU A 53 5.39 -3.35 17.02
CA LEU A 53 5.61 -4.72 16.54
C LEU A 53 5.00 -5.80 17.45
N ALA A 54 4.50 -5.44 18.62
CA ALA A 54 3.75 -6.32 19.52
C ALA A 54 2.23 -6.10 19.47
N ASP A 55 1.76 -5.12 18.73
CA ASP A 55 0.34 -4.78 18.60
C ASP A 55 -0.35 -5.71 17.60
N GLU A 56 -1.07 -6.71 18.08
CA GLU A 56 -1.74 -7.73 17.25
C GLU A 56 -2.73 -7.13 16.24
N LYS A 57 -3.41 -6.03 16.61
CA LYS A 57 -4.34 -5.35 15.72
C LYS A 57 -3.61 -4.73 14.53
N GLU A 58 -2.55 -3.97 14.80
CA GLU A 58 -1.75 -3.31 13.77
C GLU A 58 -1.09 -4.34 12.84
N LEU A 59 -0.57 -5.45 13.41
CA LEU A 59 0.00 -6.54 12.62
C LEU A 59 -1.04 -7.26 11.75
N SER A 60 -2.25 -7.48 12.27
CA SER A 60 -3.33 -8.12 11.52
C SER A 60 -3.80 -7.24 10.37
N GLU A 61 -3.96 -5.92 10.60
CA GLU A 61 -4.30 -4.95 9.56
C GLU A 61 -3.21 -4.90 8.49
N HIS A 62 -1.94 -4.86 8.89
CA HIS A 62 -0.82 -4.86 7.97
C HIS A 62 -0.78 -6.12 7.09
N ASN A 63 -0.99 -7.30 7.67
CA ASN A 63 -1.07 -8.56 6.93
C ASN A 63 -2.17 -8.53 5.87
N MET A 64 -3.35 -8.03 6.24
CA MET A 64 -4.47 -7.88 5.31
C MET A 64 -4.07 -7.00 4.10
N LEU A 65 -3.36 -5.89 4.33
CA LEU A 65 -2.90 -5.01 3.24
C LEU A 65 -1.80 -5.66 2.38
N VAL A 66 -0.92 -6.47 2.97
CA VAL A 66 0.08 -7.23 2.21
C VAL A 66 -0.60 -8.26 1.30
N ASP A 67 -1.58 -9.01 1.82
CA ASP A 67 -2.34 -9.97 1.01
C ASP A 67 -3.15 -9.29 -0.08
N LEU A 68 -3.73 -8.14 0.20
CA LEU A 68 -4.42 -7.33 -0.81
C LEU A 68 -3.46 -6.90 -1.93
N GLY A 69 -2.28 -6.40 -1.58
CA GLY A 69 -1.24 -6.03 -2.56
C GLY A 69 -0.80 -7.21 -3.42
N ARG A 70 -0.62 -8.40 -2.82
CA ARG A 70 -0.32 -9.63 -3.55
C ARG A 70 -1.43 -10.00 -4.53
N ASN A 71 -2.69 -9.92 -4.08
CA ASN A 71 -3.84 -10.22 -4.93
C ASN A 71 -3.99 -9.21 -6.08
N ASP A 72 -3.75 -7.92 -5.83
CA ASP A 72 -3.86 -6.89 -6.85
C ASP A 72 -2.79 -7.05 -7.93
N LEU A 73 -1.52 -7.21 -7.54
CA LEU A 73 -0.43 -7.45 -8.50
C LEU A 73 -0.60 -8.81 -9.22
N GLY A 74 -1.11 -9.82 -8.54
CA GLY A 74 -1.32 -11.16 -9.11
C GLY A 74 -2.28 -11.22 -10.30
N LYS A 75 -3.14 -10.19 -10.48
CA LYS A 75 -4.05 -10.10 -11.63
C LYS A 75 -3.34 -9.86 -12.95
N ILE A 76 -2.19 -9.20 -12.90
CA ILE A 76 -1.46 -8.69 -14.08
C ILE A 76 0.02 -9.11 -14.12
N SER A 77 0.46 -9.90 -13.14
CA SER A 77 1.82 -10.41 -13.09
C SER A 77 1.95 -11.78 -13.72
N ASP A 78 3.13 -12.13 -14.17
CA ASP A 78 3.48 -13.47 -14.57
C ASP A 78 3.24 -14.46 -13.44
N PHE A 79 2.86 -15.68 -13.82
CA PHE A 79 2.59 -16.75 -12.84
C PHE A 79 3.80 -16.99 -11.94
N ASP A 80 3.55 -17.08 -10.63
CA ASP A 80 4.57 -17.33 -9.58
C ASP A 80 5.62 -16.22 -9.41
N SER A 81 5.46 -15.04 -10.04
CA SER A 81 6.40 -13.91 -9.91
C SER A 81 6.12 -13.01 -8.70
N VAL A 82 4.92 -13.09 -8.11
CA VAL A 82 4.52 -12.20 -7.01
C VAL A 82 5.14 -12.65 -5.69
N GLU A 83 5.97 -11.80 -5.12
CA GLU A 83 6.68 -12.05 -3.87
C GLU A 83 6.64 -10.88 -2.89
N VAL A 84 6.79 -11.17 -1.61
CA VAL A 84 6.97 -10.15 -0.56
C VAL A 84 8.47 -10.00 -0.32
N THR A 85 9.07 -9.01 -0.96
CA THR A 85 10.53 -8.77 -0.92
C THR A 85 11.00 -8.12 0.39
N LYS A 86 10.09 -7.36 1.03
CA LYS A 86 10.30 -6.82 2.39
C LYS A 86 9.02 -6.99 3.19
N TYR A 87 9.16 -7.45 4.42
CA TYR A 87 8.02 -7.76 5.26
C TYR A 87 8.16 -7.14 6.65
N MET A 88 7.16 -6.37 7.07
CA MET A 88 7.05 -5.73 8.40
C MET A 88 8.29 -4.94 8.82
N MET A 89 8.89 -4.20 7.90
CA MET A 89 10.03 -3.33 8.21
C MET A 89 9.56 -2.02 8.85
N ILE A 90 10.27 -1.55 9.87
CA ILE A 90 9.98 -0.23 10.45
C ILE A 90 10.67 0.85 9.63
N HIS A 91 9.84 1.70 9.02
CA HIS A 91 10.29 2.92 8.37
C HIS A 91 10.11 4.12 9.30
N ARG A 92 11.23 4.81 9.57
CA ARG A 92 11.26 6.00 10.44
C ARG A 92 11.27 7.26 9.60
N TYR A 93 10.22 8.04 9.74
CA TYR A 93 10.13 9.39 9.16
C TYR A 93 10.48 10.44 10.23
N SER A 94 10.43 11.72 9.89
CA SER A 94 10.81 12.80 10.81
C SER A 94 9.94 12.89 12.07
N ARG A 95 8.67 12.54 11.98
CA ARG A 95 7.68 12.69 13.07
C ARG A 95 6.99 11.40 13.47
N ILE A 96 7.05 10.38 12.65
CA ILE A 96 6.29 9.14 12.80
C ILE A 96 7.13 7.96 12.31
N MET A 97 6.84 6.76 12.83
CA MET A 97 7.30 5.49 12.27
C MET A 97 6.11 4.64 11.84
N HIS A 98 6.29 3.83 10.80
CA HIS A 98 5.28 2.92 10.26
C HIS A 98 5.84 1.52 10.08
N ILE A 99 4.96 0.52 10.13
CA ILE A 99 5.23 -0.80 9.57
C ILE A 99 5.02 -0.71 8.06
N CYS A 100 6.02 -1.12 7.29
CA CYS A 100 6.00 -1.10 5.83
C CYS A 100 6.41 -2.47 5.30
N SER A 101 5.75 -2.90 4.23
CA SER A 101 6.14 -4.06 3.44
C SER A 101 6.33 -3.66 1.98
N GLN A 102 6.90 -4.55 1.19
CA GLN A 102 7.09 -4.37 -0.24
C GLN A 102 6.68 -5.66 -0.94
N VAL A 103 5.73 -5.55 -1.85
CA VAL A 103 5.25 -6.65 -2.69
C VAL A 103 5.64 -6.33 -4.12
N GLU A 104 6.21 -7.28 -4.81
CA GLU A 104 6.68 -7.14 -6.19
C GLU A 104 6.16 -8.27 -7.06
N GLY A 105 6.11 -8.03 -8.38
CA GLY A 105 5.77 -9.01 -9.39
C GLY A 105 6.25 -8.56 -10.76
N ASP A 106 6.54 -9.48 -11.66
CA ASP A 106 6.89 -9.17 -13.04
C ASP A 106 5.60 -8.99 -13.84
N ILE A 107 5.44 -7.85 -14.53
CA ILE A 107 4.24 -7.60 -15.33
C ILE A 107 4.22 -8.57 -16.53
N ALA A 108 3.07 -9.24 -16.76
CA ALA A 108 2.92 -10.12 -17.90
C ALA A 108 2.86 -9.32 -19.21
N GLU A 109 3.40 -9.90 -20.31
CA GLU A 109 3.61 -9.21 -21.60
C GLU A 109 2.37 -8.52 -22.19
N GLN A 110 1.16 -9.01 -21.88
CA GLN A 110 -0.09 -8.46 -22.40
C GLN A 110 -0.57 -7.21 -21.68
N TYR A 111 0.06 -6.81 -20.59
CA TYR A 111 -0.36 -5.68 -19.74
C TYR A 111 0.63 -4.52 -19.80
N ASP A 112 0.13 -3.32 -19.52
CA ASP A 112 0.90 -2.08 -19.51
C ASP A 112 0.73 -1.29 -18.20
N ALA A 113 1.23 -0.04 -18.19
CA ALA A 113 1.14 0.82 -17.01
C ALA A 113 -0.30 1.26 -16.68
N CYS A 114 -1.18 1.33 -17.65
CA CYS A 114 -2.59 1.66 -17.42
C CYS A 114 -3.30 0.49 -16.75
N ASP A 115 -3.05 -0.74 -17.21
CA ASP A 115 -3.55 -1.96 -16.59
C ASP A 115 -3.07 -2.09 -15.14
N ALA A 116 -1.81 -1.67 -14.86
CA ALA A 116 -1.29 -1.67 -13.50
C ALA A 116 -2.06 -0.73 -12.56
N ILE A 117 -2.49 0.43 -13.04
CA ILE A 117 -3.32 1.35 -12.26
C ILE A 117 -4.73 0.75 -12.07
N GLU A 118 -5.34 0.21 -13.12
CA GLU A 118 -6.67 -0.40 -13.07
C GLU A 118 -6.72 -1.60 -12.11
N ALA A 119 -5.69 -2.46 -12.12
CA ALA A 119 -5.61 -3.64 -11.25
C ALA A 119 -5.61 -3.31 -9.75
N VAL A 120 -5.00 -2.17 -9.36
CA VAL A 120 -4.89 -1.77 -7.95
C VAL A 120 -6.01 -0.85 -7.48
N LEU A 121 -6.75 -0.20 -8.39
CA LEU A 121 -7.89 0.64 -8.05
C LEU A 121 -9.17 -0.19 -7.81
N PRO A 122 -10.05 0.29 -6.89
CA PRO A 122 -9.79 1.29 -5.88
C PRO A 122 -8.75 0.81 -4.87
N ALA A 123 -8.02 1.75 -4.24
CA ALA A 123 -7.06 1.39 -3.19
C ALA A 123 -7.77 0.65 -2.05
N GLY A 124 -7.21 -0.49 -1.60
CA GLY A 124 -7.84 -1.33 -0.60
C GLY A 124 -8.02 -0.67 0.76
N THR A 125 -7.18 0.31 1.08
CA THR A 125 -7.32 1.17 2.26
C THR A 125 -8.60 2.02 2.23
N LEU A 126 -9.21 2.20 1.06
CA LEU A 126 -10.48 2.94 0.88
C LEU A 126 -11.67 1.99 0.73
N SER A 127 -11.53 0.92 -0.08
CA SER A 127 -12.64 0.01 -0.39
C SER A 127 -12.90 -1.02 0.70
N GLY A 128 -11.85 -1.50 1.35
CA GLY A 128 -11.90 -2.62 2.30
C GLY A 128 -11.46 -3.95 1.69
N ALA A 129 -11.47 -5.01 2.50
CA ALA A 129 -11.06 -6.36 2.10
C ALA A 129 -12.12 -7.40 2.54
N PRO A 130 -12.43 -8.41 1.70
CA PRO A 130 -12.00 -8.62 0.31
C PRO A 130 -12.54 -7.52 -0.63
N LYS A 131 -11.69 -6.97 -1.50
CA LYS A 131 -11.96 -5.76 -2.31
C LYS A 131 -13.24 -5.84 -3.12
N ILE A 132 -13.44 -6.90 -3.89
CA ILE A 132 -14.61 -7.05 -4.77
C ILE A 132 -15.88 -7.03 -3.94
N ARG A 133 -15.97 -7.83 -2.88
CA ARG A 133 -17.16 -7.87 -2.01
C ARG A 133 -17.41 -6.54 -1.31
N ALA A 134 -16.35 -5.84 -0.89
CA ALA A 134 -16.48 -4.51 -0.29
C ALA A 134 -17.10 -3.51 -1.29
N CYS A 135 -16.63 -3.51 -2.53
CA CYS A 135 -17.19 -2.66 -3.59
C CYS A 135 -18.68 -3.01 -3.89
N GLU A 136 -19.03 -4.29 -3.95
CA GLU A 136 -20.43 -4.73 -4.11
C GLU A 136 -21.32 -4.20 -2.98
N ILE A 137 -20.86 -4.28 -1.73
CA ILE A 137 -21.61 -3.77 -0.56
C ILE A 137 -21.80 -2.26 -0.66
N ILE A 138 -20.77 -1.52 -1.06
CA ILE A 138 -20.86 -0.06 -1.25
C ILE A 138 -21.92 0.25 -2.32
N GLU A 139 -21.89 -0.41 -3.46
CA GLU A 139 -22.88 -0.26 -4.53
C GLU A 139 -24.32 -0.57 -4.04
N GLU A 140 -24.48 -1.67 -3.28
CA GLU A 140 -25.77 -2.06 -2.68
C GLU A 140 -26.35 -1.02 -1.72
N GLN A 141 -25.48 -0.19 -1.08
CA GLN A 141 -25.90 0.80 -0.09
C GLN A 141 -26.11 2.20 -0.66
N GLU A 142 -25.48 2.51 -1.79
CA GLU A 142 -25.54 3.83 -2.43
C GLU A 142 -26.53 3.92 -3.58
N SER A 143 -27.15 2.82 -3.98
CA SER A 143 -28.13 2.70 -5.09
C SER A 143 -29.57 3.03 -4.70
#